data_e9ec9e1415b2dbd88ef6bb5166cc226a
#
_entry.id   e9ec9e1415b2dbd88ef6bb5166cc226a
#
_cell.length_a   1.000
_cell.length_b   1.000
_cell.length_c   1.000
_cell.angle_alpha   90.00
_cell.angle_beta   90.00
_cell.angle_gamma   90.00
#
_symmetry.space_group_name_H-M   'P 1'
#
loop_
_entity.id
_entity.type
_entity.pdbx_description
1 polymer ?
#
loop_
_entity_poly.entity_id
_entity_poly.type
_entity_poly.pdbx_seq_one_letter_code
_entity_poly.pdbx_strand_id
1 'polypeptide(L)'
;NVAHQEIDLKNPKTNRRNAGFSDEERAKMTELLAGGFVDTFRALYPDVTGAYTWWSYLRRARDTNAGWRIDYFIVSERLRGAVHDSRIRADVMGSDHCPVELDLL
;
A
#
# COMPACT_ATOMS: atom_id res chain seq x y z
N ASN A 1 5.60 -6.41 -4.65
CA ASN A 1 5.61 -5.27 -3.71
C ASN A 1 5.81 -3.96 -4.48
N VAL A 2 4.74 -3.26 -4.74
CA VAL A 2 4.73 -2.02 -5.51
C VAL A 2 3.89 -0.97 -4.76
N ALA A 3 4.42 0.26 -4.60
CA ALA A 3 3.62 1.39 -4.19
C ALA A 3 2.91 1.93 -5.44
N HIS A 4 1.59 2.03 -5.40
CA HIS A 4 0.82 2.32 -6.61
C HIS A 4 0.83 3.79 -6.99
N GLN A 5 0.49 4.67 -6.06
CA GLN A 5 0.35 6.10 -6.30
C GLN A 5 1.31 6.92 -5.44
N GLU A 6 1.44 8.19 -5.73
CA GLU A 6 2.32 9.08 -4.96
C GLU A 6 1.95 9.14 -3.47
N ILE A 7 0.68 9.00 -3.15
CA ILE A 7 0.19 8.97 -1.76
C ILE A 7 0.70 7.75 -1.00
N ASP A 8 1.16 6.72 -1.71
CA ASP A 8 1.53 5.44 -1.12
C ASP A 8 2.99 5.35 -0.66
N LEU A 9 3.76 6.44 -0.76
CA LEU A 9 5.11 6.47 -0.20
C LEU A 9 5.51 7.90 0.18
N LYS A 10 6.48 8.00 1.11
CA LYS A 10 6.90 9.28 1.69
C LYS A 10 7.59 10.20 0.68
N ASN A 11 8.45 9.66 -0.19
CA ASN A 11 9.28 10.44 -1.08
C ASN A 11 9.09 10.02 -2.54
N PRO A 12 7.90 10.27 -3.15
CA PRO A 12 7.62 9.76 -4.49
C PRO A 12 8.56 10.31 -5.56
N LYS A 13 8.92 11.58 -5.50
CA LYS A 13 9.73 12.21 -6.56
C LYS A 13 11.13 11.62 -6.65
N THR A 14 11.76 11.31 -5.51
CA THR A 14 13.11 10.76 -5.48
C THR A 14 13.14 9.26 -5.78
N ASN A 15 11.98 8.59 -5.74
CA ASN A 15 11.88 7.15 -5.94
C ASN A 15 11.26 6.75 -7.27
N ARG A 16 11.01 7.69 -8.15
CA ARG A 16 10.27 7.45 -9.40
C ARG A 16 10.89 6.36 -10.29
N ARG A 17 12.20 6.16 -10.23
CA ARG A 17 12.89 5.14 -11.04
C ARG A 17 13.37 3.95 -10.22
N ASN A 18 13.06 3.93 -8.93
CA ASN A 18 13.48 2.85 -8.06
C ASN A 18 12.53 1.67 -8.12
N ALA A 19 13.05 0.49 -7.86
CA ALA A 19 12.23 -0.73 -7.73
C ALA A 19 11.13 -0.49 -6.70
N GLY A 20 9.92 -0.93 -7.01
CA GLY A 20 8.74 -0.72 -6.17
C GLY A 20 7.95 0.54 -6.49
N PHE A 21 8.49 1.46 -7.28
CA PHE A 21 7.78 2.68 -7.70
C PHE A 21 8.12 3.13 -9.11
N SER A 22 8.67 2.25 -9.93
CA SER A 22 8.94 2.58 -11.33
C SER A 22 7.63 2.81 -12.09
N ASP A 23 7.69 3.59 -13.16
CA ASP A 23 6.51 3.88 -13.97
C ASP A 23 5.89 2.58 -14.52
N GLU A 24 6.71 1.62 -14.91
CA GLU A 24 6.28 0.32 -15.43
C GLU A 24 5.55 -0.50 -14.38
N GLU A 25 6.06 -0.55 -13.15
CA GLU A 25 5.43 -1.28 -12.05
C GLU A 25 4.10 -0.66 -11.67
N ARG A 26 4.05 0.66 -11.59
CA ARG A 26 2.81 1.39 -11.28
C ARG A 26 1.76 1.18 -12.37
N ALA A 27 2.18 1.19 -13.64
CA ALA A 27 1.28 0.94 -14.76
C ALA A 27 0.67 -0.46 -14.70
N LYS A 28 1.47 -1.46 -14.32
CA LYS A 28 0.98 -2.83 -14.16
C LYS A 28 -0.04 -2.94 -13.03
N MET A 29 0.17 -2.26 -11.92
CA MET A 29 -0.80 -2.22 -10.83
C MET A 29 -2.10 -1.55 -11.28
N THR A 30 -2.01 -0.45 -12.01
CA THR A 30 -3.17 0.24 -12.58
C THR A 30 -3.94 -0.70 -13.52
N GLU A 31 -3.24 -1.43 -14.36
CA GLU A 31 -3.83 -2.41 -15.29
C GLU A 31 -4.57 -3.51 -14.54
N LEU A 32 -3.96 -4.05 -13.47
CA LEU A 32 -4.58 -5.05 -12.62
C LEU A 32 -5.90 -4.53 -12.02
N LEU A 33 -5.88 -3.35 -11.45
CA LEU A 33 -7.06 -2.76 -10.81
C LEU A 33 -8.14 -2.45 -11.84
N ALA A 34 -7.77 -1.99 -13.03
CA ALA A 34 -8.73 -1.72 -14.11
C ALA A 34 -9.38 -2.99 -14.63
N GLY A 35 -8.77 -4.16 -14.39
CA GLY A 35 -9.28 -5.46 -14.83
C GLY A 35 -10.33 -6.08 -13.90
N GLY A 36 -10.94 -5.32 -13.01
CA GLY A 36 -12.00 -5.81 -12.14
C GLY A 36 -11.56 -6.16 -10.73
N PHE A 37 -10.50 -5.53 -10.24
CA PHE A 37 -9.97 -5.75 -8.90
C PHE A 37 -9.95 -4.45 -8.09
N VAL A 38 -9.93 -4.59 -6.77
CA VAL A 38 -10.04 -3.48 -5.84
C VAL A 38 -8.90 -3.55 -4.83
N ASP A 39 -8.17 -2.44 -4.68
CA ASP A 39 -7.26 -2.20 -3.57
C ASP A 39 -8.12 -1.81 -2.38
N THR A 40 -8.34 -2.74 -1.46
CA THR A 40 -9.35 -2.58 -0.40
C THR A 40 -9.05 -1.42 0.54
N PHE A 41 -7.78 -1.23 0.92
CA PHE A 41 -7.43 -0.12 1.81
C PHE A 41 -7.73 1.22 1.15
N ARG A 42 -7.24 1.41 -0.07
CA ARG A 42 -7.39 2.71 -0.75
C ARG A 42 -8.82 2.98 -1.17
N ALA A 43 -9.61 1.94 -1.45
CA ALA A 43 -11.03 2.10 -1.74
C ALA A 43 -11.80 2.64 -0.53
N LEU A 44 -11.46 2.18 0.67
CA LEU A 44 -12.11 2.64 1.92
C LEU A 44 -11.53 3.98 2.39
N TYR A 45 -10.26 4.22 2.18
CA TYR A 45 -9.54 5.38 2.70
C TYR A 45 -8.80 6.11 1.57
N PRO A 46 -9.51 6.72 0.62
CA PRO A 46 -8.89 7.27 -0.59
C PRO A 46 -7.92 8.42 -0.34
N ASP A 47 -8.08 9.15 0.77
CA ASP A 47 -7.30 10.36 1.03
C ASP A 47 -6.36 10.26 2.23
N VAL A 48 -6.26 9.08 2.86
CA VAL A 48 -5.40 8.90 4.04
C VAL A 48 -3.94 8.88 3.61
N THR A 49 -3.16 9.80 4.15
CA THR A 49 -1.71 9.89 3.93
C THR A 49 -0.94 9.23 5.05
N GLY A 50 0.35 8.94 4.82
CA GLY A 50 1.20 8.38 5.87
C GLY A 50 0.87 6.95 6.27
N ALA A 51 0.08 6.25 5.47
CA ALA A 51 -0.33 4.88 5.70
C ALA A 51 0.59 3.95 4.92
N TYR A 52 1.52 3.32 5.61
CA TYR A 52 2.56 2.51 5.00
C TYR A 52 2.63 1.13 5.62
N THR A 53 3.20 0.18 4.87
CA THR A 53 3.32 -1.21 5.30
C THR A 53 4.76 -1.68 5.40
N TRP A 54 5.70 -0.89 4.91
CA TRP A 54 7.11 -1.21 4.87
C TRP A 54 7.95 0.04 5.09
N TRP A 55 9.05 -0.10 5.83
CA TRP A 55 10.05 0.94 6.06
C TRP A 55 11.42 0.30 5.97
N SER A 56 12.36 0.99 5.30
CA SER A 56 13.75 0.53 5.29
C SER A 56 14.33 0.49 6.70
N TYR A 57 15.24 -0.43 6.97
CA TYR A 57 16.00 -0.40 8.21
C TYR A 57 17.01 0.75 8.26
N LEU A 58 17.31 1.34 7.10
CA LEU A 58 18.29 2.41 7.00
C LEU A 58 17.69 3.74 7.49
N ARG A 59 18.57 4.58 8.07
CA ARG A 59 18.24 5.97 8.43
C ARG A 59 17.01 6.12 9.33
N ARG A 60 16.73 5.09 10.13
CA ARG A 60 15.61 5.11 11.07
C ARG A 60 14.29 5.48 10.36
N ALA A 61 14.07 4.92 9.19
CA ALA A 61 12.93 5.27 8.35
C ALA A 61 11.58 5.08 9.06
N ARG A 62 11.46 4.06 9.91
CA ARG A 62 10.21 3.82 10.64
C ARG A 62 9.95 4.89 11.70
N ASP A 63 11.00 5.40 12.35
CA ASP A 63 10.86 6.45 13.37
C ASP A 63 10.34 7.76 12.77
N THR A 64 10.74 8.06 11.54
CA THR A 64 10.29 9.26 10.80
C THR A 64 9.11 9.00 9.90
N ASN A 65 8.59 7.77 9.90
CA ASN A 65 7.53 7.30 9.01
C ASN A 65 7.84 7.53 7.53
N ALA A 66 9.09 7.32 7.13
CA ALA A 66 9.51 7.39 5.74
C ALA A 66 9.28 6.02 5.08
N GLY A 67 8.01 5.67 4.91
CA GLY A 67 7.59 4.35 4.50
C GLY A 67 6.95 4.29 3.12
N TRP A 68 6.56 3.06 2.77
CA TRP A 68 5.90 2.71 1.52
C TRP A 68 4.73 1.78 1.82
N ARG A 69 3.62 1.95 1.13
CA ARG A 69 2.52 0.98 1.17
C ARG A 69 2.66 0.03 -0.02
N ILE A 70 3.16 -1.17 0.26
CA ILE A 70 3.49 -2.16 -0.77
C ILE A 70 2.88 -3.54 -0.49
N ASP A 71 2.11 -3.68 0.56
CA ASP A 71 1.39 -4.90 0.92
C ASP A 71 -0.10 -4.60 0.89
N TYR A 72 -0.87 -5.47 0.24
CA TYR A 72 -2.27 -5.20 -0.08
C TYR A 72 -3.14 -6.41 0.19
N PHE A 73 -4.43 -6.15 0.42
CA PHE A 73 -5.48 -7.11 0.12
C PHE A 73 -6.23 -6.61 -1.10
N ILE A 74 -6.07 -7.31 -2.20
CA ILE A 74 -6.75 -7.01 -3.46
C ILE A 74 -7.84 -8.05 -3.67
N VAL A 75 -9.06 -7.59 -3.85
CA VAL A 75 -10.21 -8.48 -4.05
C VAL A 75 -10.84 -8.21 -5.41
N SER A 76 -11.64 -9.16 -5.90
CA SER A 76 -12.41 -8.91 -7.11
C SER A 76 -13.48 -7.85 -6.84
N GLU A 77 -13.85 -7.10 -7.87
CA GLU A 77 -14.90 -6.07 -7.77
C GLU A 77 -16.21 -6.64 -7.21
N ARG A 78 -16.50 -7.89 -7.48
CA ARG A 78 -17.69 -8.58 -6.97
C ARG A 78 -17.73 -8.63 -5.45
N LEU A 79 -16.57 -8.64 -4.79
CA LEU A 79 -16.47 -8.73 -3.33
C LEU A 79 -16.40 -7.37 -2.66
N ARG A 80 -16.39 -6.27 -3.41
CA ARG A 80 -16.27 -4.93 -2.83
C ARG A 80 -17.28 -4.70 -1.71
N GLY A 81 -18.53 -5.08 -1.93
CA GLY A 81 -19.60 -4.90 -0.95
C GLY A 81 -19.47 -5.78 0.30
N ALA A 82 -18.65 -6.83 0.24
CA ALA A 82 -18.40 -7.72 1.38
C ALA A 82 -17.20 -7.27 2.24
N VAL A 83 -16.43 -6.29 1.79
CA VAL A 83 -15.30 -5.74 2.55
C VAL A 83 -15.84 -4.82 3.64
N HIS A 84 -15.67 -5.26 4.90
CA HIS A 84 -16.08 -4.46 6.05
C HIS A 84 -15.00 -3.44 6.40
N ASP A 85 -13.74 -3.87 6.46
CA ASP A 85 -12.61 -3.00 6.74
C ASP A 85 -11.32 -3.58 6.18
N SER A 86 -10.33 -2.71 6.00
CA SER A 86 -8.98 -3.07 5.56
C SER A 86 -8.03 -2.22 6.38
N ARG A 87 -7.16 -2.87 7.17
CA ARG A 87 -6.34 -2.17 8.17
C ARG A 87 -4.86 -2.41 7.95
N ILE A 88 -4.07 -1.41 8.33
CA ILE A 88 -2.61 -1.48 8.38
C ILE A 88 -2.22 -1.44 9.85
N ARG A 89 -1.57 -2.50 10.33
CA ARG A 89 -1.18 -2.63 11.73
C ARG A 89 0.25 -2.11 11.93
N ALA A 90 0.43 -0.82 11.72
CA ALA A 90 1.73 -0.16 11.85
C ALA A 90 2.30 -0.20 13.27
N ASP A 91 1.47 -0.50 14.25
CA ASP A 91 1.84 -0.67 15.66
C ASP A 91 2.61 -1.96 15.93
N VAL A 92 2.54 -2.94 15.03
CA VAL A 92 3.21 -4.23 15.22
C VAL A 92 4.64 -4.16 14.70
N MET A 93 5.59 -4.46 15.60
CA MET A 93 7.03 -4.41 15.32
C MET A 93 7.58 -5.82 15.10
N GLY A 94 8.86 -5.94 14.71
CA GLY A 94 9.57 -7.21 14.58
C GLY A 94 9.93 -7.57 13.15
N SER A 95 9.54 -6.75 12.16
CA SER A 95 9.87 -6.91 10.75
C SER A 95 9.98 -5.53 10.11
N ASP A 96 10.58 -5.44 8.93
CA ASP A 96 10.56 -4.22 8.12
C ASP A 96 9.19 -4.00 7.44
N HIS A 97 8.34 -5.04 7.43
CA HIS A 97 6.93 -4.92 7.10
C HIS A 97 6.08 -4.91 8.36
N CYS A 98 4.89 -4.33 8.29
CA CYS A 98 3.86 -4.55 9.32
C CYS A 98 2.72 -5.39 8.73
N PRO A 99 1.90 -6.02 9.58
CA PRO A 99 0.75 -6.79 9.12
C PRO A 99 -0.30 -5.89 8.47
N VAL A 100 -1.02 -6.45 7.50
CA VAL A 100 -2.26 -5.89 6.99
C VAL A 100 -3.39 -6.86 7.28
N GLU A 101 -4.59 -6.32 7.50
CA GLU A 101 -5.76 -7.12 7.87
C GLU A 101 -6.93 -6.79 6.96
N LEU A 102 -7.74 -7.82 6.67
CA LEU A 102 -8.96 -7.66 5.90
C LEU A 102 -10.12 -8.28 6.66
N ASP A 103 -11.17 -7.49 6.89
CA ASP A 103 -12.42 -7.97 7.46
C ASP A 103 -13.45 -8.11 6.36
N LEU A 104 -14.02 -9.29 6.25
CA LEU A 104 -15.14 -9.56 5.34
C LEU A 104 -16.43 -9.77 6.12
N LEU A 105 -17.54 -9.37 5.53
CA LEU A 105 -18.87 -9.62 6.09
C LEU A 105 -19.29 -11.07 5.93
#